data_d03e401408abd316c458d8eee4355fb0
#
_entry.id   d03e401408abd316c458d8eee4355fb0
#
_cell.length_a   1.000
_cell.length_b   1.000
_cell.length_c   1.000
_cell.angle_alpha   90.00
_cell.angle_beta   90.00
_cell.angle_gamma   90.00
#
_symmetry.space_group_name_H-M   'P 1'
#
loop_
_entity.id
_entity.type
_entity.pdbx_description
1 polymer ?
#
loop_
_entity_poly.entity_id
_entity_poly.type
_entity_poly.pdbx_seq_one_letter_code
_entity_poly.pdbx_strand_id
1 'polypeptide(L)'
;PVSMPRGILVVNDCETEFLSDIIRLSDENSREPIMEELKNEPIKLNASDGFGLMLPSLAERWSAELGLDYIVSGLNTRFAFEKGVAFTFDFLDFADKIAHTRIIKDAWGNDIDIGNVELILTTSMVKLWDSYKDCSDYIAKSVENGYTFGVTKTCPKTLESKRGLNYQFIQSFNLTDEDIDDLIQPTIKEIKDVINGDWAKTVIFLKGVGLNETNVPKLESDFAKALMIDHRLLSDPFIQKTVYQLIRNRINETKVGVIDVHGNYSIVSGDPYSLC
;
A
#
# COMPACT_ATOMS: atom_id res chain seq x y z
N PRO A 1 4.50 -18.01 4.59
CA PRO A 1 5.31 -17.85 5.80
C PRO A 1 6.75 -17.49 5.45
N VAL A 2 7.42 -16.76 6.34
CA VAL A 2 8.84 -16.43 6.27
C VAL A 2 9.50 -16.74 7.61
N SER A 3 10.83 -16.81 7.63
CA SER A 3 11.60 -17.07 8.85
C SER A 3 11.41 -15.97 9.90
N MET A 4 11.49 -16.34 11.17
CA MET A 4 11.43 -15.38 12.28
C MET A 4 12.64 -14.43 12.21
N PRO A 5 12.42 -13.11 12.45
CA PRO A 5 13.51 -12.18 12.71
C PRO A 5 14.33 -12.62 13.93
N ARG A 6 15.64 -12.37 13.92
CA ARG A 6 16.52 -12.73 15.07
C ARG A 6 16.22 -11.91 16.31
N GLY A 7 15.76 -10.67 16.13
CA GLY A 7 15.32 -9.80 17.21
C GLY A 7 14.19 -8.92 16.72
N ILE A 8 13.19 -8.76 17.61
CA ILE A 8 12.02 -7.92 17.35
C ILE A 8 11.91 -6.93 18.51
N LEU A 9 11.62 -5.68 18.18
CA LEU A 9 11.33 -4.63 19.11
C LEU A 9 9.96 -4.05 18.81
N VAL A 10 9.19 -3.74 19.84
CA VAL A 10 7.95 -2.98 19.72
C VAL A 10 8.14 -1.64 20.40
N VAL A 11 7.93 -0.56 19.65
CA VAL A 11 8.06 0.83 20.13
C VAL A 11 6.70 1.53 20.11
N ASN A 12 6.57 2.60 20.90
CA ASN A 12 5.39 3.44 20.82
C ASN A 12 5.29 4.14 19.46
N ASP A 13 4.06 4.40 19.04
CA ASP A 13 3.82 5.21 17.86
C ASP A 13 4.33 6.63 18.05
N CYS A 14 4.79 7.24 16.94
CA CYS A 14 5.16 8.65 16.91
C CYS A 14 3.91 9.51 16.70
N GLU A 15 3.54 10.31 17.69
CA GLU A 15 2.44 11.26 17.62
C GLU A 15 2.95 12.66 17.34
N THR A 16 2.25 13.36 16.45
CA THR A 16 2.45 14.80 16.20
C THR A 16 1.20 15.55 16.64
N GLU A 17 1.38 16.73 17.20
CA GLU A 17 0.30 17.63 17.61
C GLU A 17 0.44 18.98 16.91
N PHE A 18 -0.66 19.48 16.37
CA PHE A 18 -0.73 20.81 15.78
C PHE A 18 -2.11 21.43 16.00
N LEU A 19 -2.19 22.74 15.87
CA LEU A 19 -3.45 23.47 15.97
C LEU A 19 -4.09 23.61 14.60
N SER A 20 -5.38 23.33 14.52
CA SER A 20 -6.15 23.47 13.28
C SER A 20 -7.56 23.96 13.55
N ASP A 21 -8.14 24.64 12.59
CA ASP A 21 -9.57 24.91 12.55
C ASP A 21 -10.28 23.66 12.08
N ILE A 22 -11.28 23.22 12.83
CA ILE A 22 -12.06 22.01 12.51
C ILE A 22 -13.56 22.30 12.50
N ILE A 23 -14.29 21.48 11.76
CA ILE A 23 -15.74 21.40 11.83
C ILE A 23 -16.09 20.13 12.59
N ARG A 24 -16.70 20.28 13.77
CA ARG A 24 -17.23 19.16 14.55
C ARG A 24 -18.66 18.91 14.17
N LEU A 25 -18.96 17.67 13.80
CA LEU A 25 -20.33 17.20 13.62
C LEU A 25 -20.75 16.41 14.88
N SER A 26 -21.87 16.80 15.47
CA SER A 26 -22.47 16.13 16.61
C SER A 26 -23.92 15.82 16.30
N ASP A 27 -24.33 14.56 16.49
CA ASP A 27 -25.71 14.09 16.35
C ASP A 27 -26.28 13.56 17.67
N GLU A 28 -25.60 13.79 18.78
CA GLU A 28 -26.04 13.34 20.09
C GLU A 28 -27.42 13.88 20.43
N ASN A 29 -28.41 12.99 20.34
CA ASN A 29 -29.82 13.22 20.72
C ASN A 29 -30.62 14.17 19.82
N SER A 30 -30.15 14.53 18.63
CA SER A 30 -30.93 15.33 17.70
C SER A 30 -31.16 14.63 16.36
N ARG A 31 -32.31 14.92 15.71
CA ARG A 31 -32.60 14.43 14.35
C ARG A 31 -31.78 15.16 13.27
N GLU A 32 -31.19 16.29 13.62
CA GLU A 32 -30.38 17.11 12.73
C GLU A 32 -28.99 17.22 13.32
N PRO A 33 -27.92 16.93 12.55
CA PRO A 33 -26.57 17.08 13.02
C PRO A 33 -26.25 18.55 13.30
N ILE A 34 -25.64 18.81 14.44
CA ILE A 34 -25.15 20.13 14.82
C ILE A 34 -23.73 20.28 14.25
N MET A 35 -23.50 21.35 13.50
CA MET A 35 -22.19 21.73 12.99
C MET A 35 -21.61 22.86 13.84
N GLU A 36 -20.42 22.66 14.38
CA GLU A 36 -19.69 23.65 15.15
C GLU A 36 -18.32 23.90 14.47
N GLU A 37 -18.03 25.15 14.17
CA GLU A 37 -16.68 25.57 13.78
C GLU A 37 -15.86 25.85 15.04
N LEU A 38 -14.82 25.08 15.24
CA LEU A 38 -13.87 25.22 16.35
C LEU A 38 -12.53 25.75 15.80
N LYS A 39 -12.00 26.77 16.46
CA LYS A 39 -10.76 27.45 16.05
C LYS A 39 -9.59 26.99 16.92
N ASN A 40 -8.43 26.79 16.29
CA ASN A 40 -7.19 26.43 16.99
C ASN A 40 -7.35 25.21 17.92
N GLU A 41 -8.10 24.21 17.51
CA GLU A 41 -8.23 22.94 18.25
C GLU A 41 -6.95 22.10 18.11
N PRO A 42 -6.46 21.51 19.22
CA PRO A 42 -5.30 20.62 19.15
C PRO A 42 -5.67 19.30 18.48
N ILE A 43 -5.03 19.02 17.37
CA ILE A 43 -5.19 17.78 16.61
C ILE A 43 -3.95 16.92 16.83
N LYS A 44 -4.18 15.69 17.28
CA LYS A 44 -3.13 14.66 17.37
C LYS A 44 -3.26 13.71 16.18
N LEU A 45 -2.14 13.51 15.48
CA LEU A 45 -2.02 12.52 14.43
C LEU A 45 -0.95 11.50 14.80
N ASN A 46 -1.29 10.23 14.58
CA ASN A 46 -0.31 9.16 14.63
C ASN A 46 0.46 9.16 13.29
N ALA A 47 1.73 9.55 13.33
CA ALA A 47 2.60 9.63 12.15
C ALA A 47 3.16 8.25 11.74
N SER A 48 3.02 7.22 12.58
CA SER A 48 3.58 5.89 12.39
C SER A 48 2.54 4.76 12.46
N ASP A 49 1.27 5.06 12.24
CA ASP A 49 0.20 4.06 12.30
C ASP A 49 0.43 2.90 11.33
N GLY A 50 0.59 1.70 11.89
CA GLY A 50 0.84 0.49 11.10
C GLY A 50 2.20 0.45 10.40
N PHE A 51 3.15 1.26 10.83
CA PHE A 51 4.48 1.44 10.25
C PHE A 51 5.55 0.74 11.08
N GLY A 52 6.41 -0.04 10.43
CA GLY A 52 7.55 -0.71 11.06
C GLY A 52 8.80 -0.61 10.19
N LEU A 53 9.93 -0.96 10.76
CA LEU A 53 11.24 -0.93 10.10
C LEU A 53 11.89 -2.31 10.14
N MET A 54 12.53 -2.71 9.04
CA MET A 54 13.33 -3.93 8.97
C MET A 54 14.71 -3.61 8.42
N LEU A 55 15.73 -4.27 8.98
CA LEU A 55 17.09 -4.15 8.47
C LEU A 55 17.20 -4.64 7.02
N PRO A 56 18.13 -4.09 6.22
CA PRO A 56 18.39 -4.57 4.86
C PRO A 56 18.71 -6.07 4.82
N SER A 57 19.41 -6.60 5.81
CA SER A 57 19.73 -8.04 5.93
C SER A 57 18.47 -8.92 6.10
N LEU A 58 17.48 -8.45 6.84
CA LEU A 58 16.18 -9.13 6.97
C LEU A 58 15.40 -9.05 5.65
N ALA A 59 15.36 -7.87 5.02
CA ALA A 59 14.70 -7.68 3.73
C ALA A 59 15.28 -8.59 2.64
N GLU A 60 16.62 -8.73 2.59
CA GLU A 60 17.32 -9.64 1.67
C GLU A 60 16.93 -11.10 1.93
N ARG A 61 16.99 -11.54 3.19
CA ARG A 61 16.62 -12.90 3.59
C ARG A 61 15.16 -13.22 3.23
N TRP A 62 14.23 -12.37 3.58
CA TRP A 62 12.82 -12.58 3.27
C TRP A 62 12.51 -12.48 1.77
N SER A 63 13.21 -11.60 1.02
CA SER A 63 13.08 -11.56 -0.44
C SER A 63 13.50 -12.87 -1.08
N ALA A 64 14.60 -13.46 -0.62
CA ALA A 64 15.07 -14.76 -1.10
C ALA A 64 14.10 -15.90 -0.74
N GLU A 65 13.57 -15.93 0.49
CA GLU A 65 12.57 -16.91 0.92
C GLU A 65 11.26 -16.82 0.12
N LEU A 66 10.89 -15.61 -0.32
CA LEU A 66 9.70 -15.37 -1.16
C LEU A 66 9.95 -15.64 -2.65
N GLY A 67 11.19 -15.99 -3.04
CA GLY A 67 11.56 -16.25 -4.43
C GLY A 67 11.61 -15.00 -5.30
N LEU A 68 11.85 -13.82 -4.72
CA LEU A 68 11.98 -12.58 -5.44
C LEU A 68 13.40 -12.40 -6.00
N ASP A 69 13.51 -11.79 -7.17
CA ASP A 69 14.78 -11.46 -7.84
C ASP A 69 15.28 -10.05 -7.49
N TYR A 70 14.73 -9.45 -6.43
CA TYR A 70 15.08 -8.12 -5.92
C TYR A 70 14.88 -8.06 -4.41
N ILE A 71 15.55 -7.12 -3.76
CA ILE A 71 15.34 -6.82 -2.33
C ILE A 71 14.16 -5.85 -2.20
N VAL A 72 13.17 -6.23 -1.40
CA VAL A 72 11.97 -5.42 -1.19
C VAL A 72 12.29 -4.13 -0.43
N SER A 73 11.70 -3.01 -0.84
CA SER A 73 11.72 -1.76 -0.08
C SER A 73 10.71 -1.72 1.06
N GLY A 74 9.72 -2.61 1.02
CA GLY A 74 8.72 -2.77 2.06
C GLY A 74 7.80 -3.95 1.78
N LEU A 75 7.16 -4.45 2.82
CA LEU A 75 6.24 -5.57 2.75
C LEU A 75 5.22 -5.54 3.88
N ASN A 76 4.04 -6.11 3.61
CA ASN A 76 2.99 -6.24 4.62
C ASN A 76 3.23 -7.51 5.44
N THR A 77 3.46 -7.34 6.73
CA THR A 77 3.65 -8.41 7.71
C THR A 77 2.36 -8.84 8.37
N ARG A 78 2.35 -10.10 8.78
CA ARG A 78 1.32 -10.70 9.64
C ARG A 78 1.99 -11.65 10.61
N PHE A 79 1.66 -11.47 11.88
CA PHE A 79 2.04 -12.36 12.98
C PHE A 79 0.87 -12.41 13.98
N ALA A 80 1.01 -13.04 15.14
CA ALA A 80 -0.05 -13.05 16.15
C ALA A 80 -0.48 -11.64 16.56
N PHE A 81 -1.71 -11.23 16.23
CA PHE A 81 -2.27 -9.90 16.48
C PHE A 81 -1.47 -8.73 15.86
N GLU A 82 -0.48 -9.03 15.03
CA GLU A 82 0.33 -8.04 14.32
C GLU A 82 -0.17 -7.87 12.88
N LYS A 83 -0.27 -6.62 12.47
CA LYS A 83 -0.65 -6.21 11.11
C LYS A 83 -0.08 -4.85 10.78
N GLY A 84 0.79 -4.78 9.79
CA GLY A 84 1.33 -3.51 9.32
C GLY A 84 2.20 -3.66 8.09
N VAL A 85 2.98 -2.62 7.82
CA VAL A 85 3.96 -2.54 6.74
C VAL A 85 5.33 -2.32 7.34
N ALA A 86 6.27 -3.22 7.10
CA ALA A 86 7.68 -3.05 7.45
C ALA A 86 8.44 -2.51 6.24
N PHE A 87 9.15 -1.41 6.43
CA PHE A 87 10.00 -0.78 5.42
C PHE A 87 11.46 -1.12 5.66
N THR A 88 12.22 -1.28 4.58
CA THR A 88 13.65 -1.50 4.65
C THR A 88 14.36 -0.20 5.00
N PHE A 89 15.01 -0.18 6.16
CA PHE A 89 15.76 0.95 6.66
C PHE A 89 16.91 0.47 7.55
N ASP A 90 18.12 1.01 7.34
CA ASP A 90 19.28 0.70 8.17
C ASP A 90 19.27 1.56 9.44
N PHE A 91 18.45 1.17 10.40
CA PHE A 91 18.34 1.87 11.68
C PHE A 91 19.57 1.68 12.57
N LEU A 92 20.43 0.68 12.33
CA LEU A 92 21.70 0.54 13.05
C LEU A 92 22.72 1.57 12.55
N ASP A 93 22.82 1.77 11.23
CA ASP A 93 23.66 2.83 10.67
C ASP A 93 23.21 4.22 11.14
N PHE A 94 21.89 4.45 11.18
CA PHE A 94 21.33 5.68 11.75
C PHE A 94 21.66 5.84 13.25
N ALA A 95 21.50 4.79 14.05
CA ALA A 95 21.81 4.80 15.48
C ALA A 95 23.27 5.16 15.73
N ASP A 96 24.18 4.61 14.94
CA ASP A 96 25.62 4.88 15.10
C ASP A 96 26.04 6.27 14.61
N LYS A 97 25.53 6.72 13.45
CA LYS A 97 26.00 7.96 12.81
C LYS A 97 25.25 9.22 13.24
N ILE A 98 23.98 9.09 13.56
CA ILE A 98 23.08 10.24 13.80
C ILE A 98 22.61 10.30 15.25
N ALA A 99 22.02 9.21 15.76
CA ALA A 99 21.50 9.19 17.13
C ALA A 99 22.62 9.03 18.19
N HIS A 100 23.79 8.47 17.80
CA HIS A 100 24.93 8.19 18.67
C HIS A 100 24.57 7.31 19.88
N THR A 101 23.52 6.51 19.75
CA THR A 101 23.10 5.53 20.75
C THR A 101 22.36 4.39 20.08
N ARG A 102 22.54 3.19 20.60
CA ARG A 102 21.77 1.99 20.22
C ARG A 102 20.74 1.60 21.29
N ILE A 103 20.58 2.43 22.31
CA ILE A 103 19.61 2.18 23.38
C ILE A 103 18.36 2.98 23.09
N ILE A 104 17.24 2.29 22.92
CA ILE A 104 15.91 2.89 22.76
C ILE A 104 14.90 2.26 23.70
N LYS A 105 13.84 3.00 24.03
CA LYS A 105 12.75 2.50 24.88
C LYS A 105 11.77 1.67 24.07
N ASP A 106 11.48 0.47 24.57
CA ASP A 106 10.37 -0.31 24.05
C ASP A 106 9.00 0.24 24.50
N ALA A 107 7.92 -0.34 23.98
CA ALA A 107 6.56 0.05 24.31
C ALA A 107 6.23 -0.16 25.81
N TRP A 108 6.94 -1.03 26.50
CA TRP A 108 6.78 -1.31 27.94
C TRP A 108 7.67 -0.44 28.84
N GLY A 109 8.48 0.46 28.24
CA GLY A 109 9.35 1.40 28.95
C GLY A 109 10.74 0.87 29.31
N ASN A 110 11.14 -0.29 28.80
CA ASN A 110 12.46 -0.86 29.03
C ASN A 110 13.48 -0.25 28.03
N ASP A 111 14.70 -0.07 28.50
CA ASP A 111 15.83 0.33 27.64
C ASP A 111 16.40 -0.90 26.94
N ILE A 112 16.35 -0.92 25.62
CA ILE A 112 16.74 -2.06 24.78
C ILE A 112 17.91 -1.65 23.86
N ASP A 113 18.97 -2.49 23.84
CA ASP A 113 20.03 -2.39 22.84
C ASP A 113 19.54 -3.01 21.52
N ILE A 114 19.46 -2.20 20.47
CA ILE A 114 18.98 -2.63 19.16
C ILE A 114 20.03 -3.37 18.31
N GLY A 115 21.24 -3.57 18.81
CA GLY A 115 22.31 -4.23 18.07
C GLY A 115 21.97 -5.63 17.54
N ASN A 116 21.01 -6.33 18.18
CA ASN A 116 20.52 -7.64 17.76
C ASN A 116 19.07 -7.62 17.25
N VAL A 117 18.51 -6.44 17.01
CA VAL A 117 17.16 -6.27 16.46
C VAL A 117 17.20 -6.23 14.94
N GLU A 118 16.37 -7.02 14.28
CA GLU A 118 16.21 -7.01 12.83
C GLU A 118 14.90 -6.35 12.38
N LEU A 119 13.89 -6.30 13.28
CA LEU A 119 12.55 -5.79 13.01
C LEU A 119 12.05 -4.92 14.15
N ILE A 120 11.68 -3.68 13.82
CA ILE A 120 11.00 -2.74 14.73
C ILE A 120 9.55 -2.66 14.30
N LEU A 121 8.64 -2.87 15.24
CA LEU A 121 7.19 -2.76 15.09
C LEU A 121 6.67 -1.62 15.98
N THR A 122 5.54 -1.03 15.61
CA THR A 122 4.87 -0.03 16.44
C THR A 122 3.72 -0.65 17.24
N THR A 123 3.28 0.02 18.30
CA THR A 123 2.13 -0.39 19.10
C THR A 123 0.84 -0.45 18.30
N SER A 124 0.69 0.37 17.26
CA SER A 124 -0.43 0.29 16.31
C SER A 124 -0.40 -0.97 15.45
N MET A 125 0.78 -1.55 15.18
CA MET A 125 0.91 -2.82 14.49
C MET A 125 0.54 -4.00 15.40
N VAL A 126 1.00 -4.02 16.65
CA VAL A 126 0.77 -5.12 17.60
C VAL A 126 -0.45 -4.80 18.47
N LYS A 127 -1.62 -5.25 18.05
CA LYS A 127 -2.91 -4.80 18.58
C LYS A 127 -3.15 -5.05 20.06
N LEU A 128 -2.55 -6.05 20.66
CA LEU A 128 -2.71 -6.41 22.07
C LEU A 128 -1.38 -6.35 22.85
N TRP A 129 -0.48 -5.45 22.44
CA TRP A 129 0.85 -5.37 23.00
C TRP A 129 0.83 -5.21 24.56
N ASP A 130 -0.08 -4.40 25.08
CA ASP A 130 -0.25 -4.11 26.51
C ASP A 130 -0.77 -5.30 27.34
N SER A 131 -1.25 -6.36 26.70
CA SER A 131 -1.67 -7.62 27.35
C SER A 131 -0.50 -8.56 27.65
N TYR A 132 0.70 -8.22 27.17
CA TYR A 132 1.94 -8.97 27.40
C TYR A 132 2.86 -8.21 28.35
N LYS A 133 3.75 -8.95 29.04
CA LYS A 133 4.70 -8.35 29.99
C LYS A 133 5.78 -7.52 29.33
N ASP A 134 6.25 -8.00 28.19
CA ASP A 134 7.28 -7.41 27.35
C ASP A 134 7.26 -8.06 25.95
N CYS A 135 8.12 -7.60 25.07
CA CYS A 135 8.23 -8.14 23.71
C CYS A 135 8.60 -9.63 23.69
N SER A 136 9.44 -10.08 24.61
CA SER A 136 9.86 -11.50 24.70
C SER A 136 8.68 -12.40 25.07
N ASP A 137 7.84 -11.97 26.01
CA ASP A 137 6.62 -12.69 26.40
C ASP A 137 5.61 -12.77 25.24
N TYR A 138 5.44 -11.67 24.49
CA TYR A 138 4.61 -11.65 23.29
C TYR A 138 5.09 -12.68 22.24
N ILE A 139 6.38 -12.65 21.92
CA ILE A 139 6.96 -13.57 20.92
C ILE A 139 6.89 -15.02 21.40
N ALA A 140 7.28 -15.30 22.64
CA ALA A 140 7.28 -16.65 23.19
C ALA A 140 5.87 -17.28 23.15
N LYS A 141 4.87 -16.57 23.65
CA LYS A 141 3.47 -17.04 23.63
C LYS A 141 2.93 -17.21 22.22
N SER A 142 3.30 -16.33 21.30
CA SER A 142 2.87 -16.42 19.90
C SER A 142 3.45 -17.67 19.23
N VAL A 143 4.74 -17.92 19.39
CA VAL A 143 5.43 -19.11 18.86
C VAL A 143 4.90 -20.40 19.49
N GLU A 144 4.68 -20.42 20.82
CA GLU A 144 4.12 -21.56 21.54
C GLU A 144 2.72 -21.95 20.99
N ASN A 145 1.95 -20.96 20.57
CA ASN A 145 0.64 -21.17 19.95
C ASN A 145 0.71 -21.42 18.42
N GLY A 146 1.89 -21.64 17.86
CA GLY A 146 2.10 -22.05 16.47
C GLY A 146 2.04 -20.92 15.44
N TYR A 147 2.10 -19.65 15.89
CA TYR A 147 2.15 -18.53 14.95
C TYR A 147 3.54 -18.39 14.33
N THR A 148 3.55 -18.04 13.05
CA THR A 148 4.77 -17.74 12.28
C THR A 148 4.57 -16.43 11.52
N PHE A 149 5.67 -15.74 11.18
CA PHE A 149 5.58 -14.57 10.33
C PHE A 149 5.07 -14.92 8.93
N GLY A 150 4.17 -14.11 8.43
CA GLY A 150 3.65 -14.18 7.09
C GLY A 150 3.80 -12.85 6.36
N VAL A 151 4.02 -12.92 5.06
CA VAL A 151 4.01 -11.77 4.16
C VAL A 151 2.81 -11.90 3.24
N THR A 152 1.95 -10.87 3.22
CA THR A 152 0.73 -10.86 2.41
C THR A 152 0.87 -10.05 1.14
N LYS A 153 1.79 -9.08 1.11
CA LYS A 153 2.07 -8.25 -0.05
C LYS A 153 3.50 -7.69 0.04
N THR A 154 4.15 -7.56 -1.10
CA THR A 154 5.47 -6.94 -1.24
C THR A 154 5.37 -5.69 -2.10
N CYS A 155 6.24 -4.71 -1.85
CA CYS A 155 6.43 -3.60 -2.79
C CYS A 155 6.98 -4.14 -4.10
N PRO A 156 6.44 -3.71 -5.26
CA PRO A 156 6.92 -4.20 -6.55
C PRO A 156 8.32 -3.66 -6.88
N LYS A 157 9.08 -4.42 -7.68
CA LYS A 157 10.40 -4.01 -8.19
C LYS A 157 10.32 -2.75 -9.03
N THR A 158 9.27 -2.65 -9.85
CA THR A 158 9.03 -1.51 -10.72
C THR A 158 7.59 -1.04 -10.54
N LEU A 159 7.43 0.27 -10.51
CA LEU A 159 6.11 0.88 -10.37
C LEU A 159 5.44 0.98 -11.74
N GLU A 160 4.13 0.76 -11.78
CA GLU A 160 3.33 0.98 -12.98
C GLU A 160 3.18 2.48 -13.22
N SER A 161 3.12 2.87 -14.50
CA SER A 161 2.97 4.28 -14.88
C SER A 161 1.53 4.79 -14.82
N LYS A 162 0.55 3.87 -14.70
CA LYS A 162 -0.88 4.17 -14.61
C LYS A 162 -1.50 3.40 -13.47
N ARG A 163 -2.43 4.04 -12.79
CA ARG A 163 -3.25 3.46 -11.72
C ARG A 163 -4.69 3.95 -11.78
N GLY A 164 -5.62 3.07 -11.44
CA GLY A 164 -7.00 3.48 -11.20
C GLY A 164 -7.11 4.28 -9.92
N LEU A 165 -7.72 5.47 -9.98
CA LEU A 165 -8.06 6.25 -8.80
C LEU A 165 -9.15 5.53 -7.99
N ASN A 166 -9.12 5.77 -6.67
CA ASN A 166 -10.21 5.41 -5.79
C ASN A 166 -11.22 6.58 -5.74
N TYR A 167 -12.51 6.28 -5.76
CA TYR A 167 -13.58 7.30 -5.61
C TYR A 167 -13.42 8.16 -4.35
N GLN A 168 -12.91 7.58 -3.25
CA GLN A 168 -12.67 8.31 -2.00
C GLN A 168 -11.65 9.43 -2.19
N PHE A 169 -10.63 9.21 -3.03
CA PHE A 169 -9.66 10.23 -3.36
C PHE A 169 -10.33 11.40 -4.10
N ILE A 170 -11.17 11.10 -5.09
CA ILE A 170 -11.89 12.11 -5.87
C ILE A 170 -12.82 12.92 -4.97
N GLN A 171 -13.51 12.30 -4.02
CA GLN A 171 -14.41 12.97 -3.08
C GLN A 171 -13.70 13.94 -2.13
N SER A 172 -12.39 13.76 -1.89
CA SER A 172 -11.60 14.62 -1.00
C SER A 172 -11.17 15.94 -1.65
N PHE A 173 -11.43 16.12 -2.96
CA PHE A 173 -11.07 17.32 -3.69
C PHE A 173 -12.32 18.12 -4.10
N ASN A 174 -12.18 19.43 -4.12
CA ASN A 174 -13.21 20.31 -4.68
C ASN A 174 -13.03 20.42 -6.21
N LEU A 175 -13.37 19.34 -6.92
CA LEU A 175 -13.27 19.25 -8.37
C LEU A 175 -14.46 19.93 -9.04
N THR A 176 -14.17 20.65 -10.12
CA THR A 176 -15.19 21.16 -11.04
C THR A 176 -15.58 20.09 -12.06
N ASP A 177 -16.69 20.30 -12.77
CA ASP A 177 -17.09 19.42 -13.88
C ASP A 177 -16.01 19.36 -14.98
N GLU A 178 -15.30 20.47 -15.21
CA GLU A 178 -14.19 20.54 -16.19
C GLU A 178 -13.01 19.68 -15.73
N ASP A 179 -12.63 19.71 -14.44
CA ASP A 179 -11.60 18.86 -13.88
C ASP A 179 -11.93 17.37 -14.03
N ILE A 180 -13.21 17.02 -13.81
CA ILE A 180 -13.69 15.65 -13.98
C ILE A 180 -13.65 15.23 -15.46
N ASP A 181 -14.08 16.09 -16.36
CA ASP A 181 -14.02 15.83 -17.79
C ASP A 181 -12.59 15.61 -18.25
N ASP A 182 -11.63 16.42 -17.81
CA ASP A 182 -10.22 16.26 -18.13
C ASP A 182 -9.65 14.94 -17.60
N LEU A 183 -10.02 14.55 -16.37
CA LEU A 183 -9.59 13.29 -15.78
C LEU A 183 -10.09 12.05 -16.54
N ILE A 184 -11.30 12.08 -17.09
CA ILE A 184 -11.90 10.94 -17.79
C ILE A 184 -11.52 10.86 -19.28
N GLN A 185 -11.05 11.95 -19.92
CA GLN A 185 -10.71 11.98 -21.34
C GLN A 185 -9.76 10.88 -21.79
N PRO A 186 -8.67 10.54 -21.07
CA PRO A 186 -7.79 9.43 -21.45
C PRO A 186 -8.53 8.09 -21.51
N THR A 187 -9.42 7.82 -20.57
CA THR A 187 -10.24 6.59 -20.53
C THR A 187 -11.24 6.56 -21.69
N ILE A 188 -11.91 7.69 -21.96
CA ILE A 188 -12.84 7.82 -23.09
C ILE A 188 -12.11 7.58 -24.42
N LYS A 189 -10.92 8.16 -24.58
CA LYS A 189 -10.10 7.98 -25.78
C LYS A 189 -9.70 6.51 -25.98
N GLU A 190 -9.24 5.85 -24.90
CA GLU A 190 -8.88 4.43 -24.94
C GLU A 190 -10.07 3.58 -25.41
N ILE A 191 -11.24 3.78 -24.82
CA ILE A 191 -12.46 3.06 -25.19
C ILE A 191 -12.85 3.33 -26.67
N LYS A 192 -12.77 4.57 -27.12
CA LYS A 192 -13.06 4.94 -28.51
C LYS A 192 -12.08 4.28 -29.49
N ASP A 193 -10.79 4.26 -29.17
CA ASP A 193 -9.77 3.63 -30.00
C ASP A 193 -10.05 2.11 -30.16
N VAL A 194 -10.44 1.44 -29.07
CA VAL A 194 -10.81 0.02 -29.08
C VAL A 194 -12.09 -0.22 -29.89
N ILE A 195 -13.13 0.61 -29.72
CA ILE A 195 -14.39 0.50 -30.49
C ILE A 195 -14.15 0.72 -31.99
N ASN A 196 -13.23 1.60 -32.35
CA ASN A 196 -12.87 1.88 -33.74
C ASN A 196 -11.98 0.78 -34.37
N GLY A 197 -11.65 -0.27 -33.63
CA GLY A 197 -10.93 -1.42 -34.13
C GLY A 197 -9.41 -1.23 -34.19
N ASP A 198 -8.86 -0.35 -33.37
CA ASP A 198 -7.40 -0.25 -33.22
C ASP A 198 -6.87 -1.53 -32.56
N TRP A 199 -6.16 -2.32 -33.36
CA TRP A 199 -5.62 -3.60 -32.93
C TRP A 199 -4.66 -3.46 -31.74
N ALA A 200 -3.70 -2.55 -31.81
CA ALA A 200 -2.70 -2.41 -30.77
C ALA A 200 -3.32 -1.94 -29.45
N LYS A 201 -4.27 -1.00 -29.52
CA LYS A 201 -5.03 -0.54 -28.36
C LYS A 201 -5.91 -1.64 -27.78
N THR A 202 -6.51 -2.46 -28.61
CA THR A 202 -7.32 -3.60 -28.15
C THR A 202 -6.47 -4.63 -27.41
N VAL A 203 -5.26 -4.93 -27.88
CA VAL A 203 -4.33 -5.83 -27.19
C VAL A 203 -3.95 -5.27 -25.81
N ILE A 204 -3.63 -3.98 -25.72
CA ILE A 204 -3.32 -3.30 -24.44
C ILE A 204 -4.53 -3.34 -23.52
N PHE A 205 -5.72 -3.05 -24.04
CA PHE A 205 -6.96 -3.05 -23.29
C PHE A 205 -7.31 -4.43 -22.71
N LEU A 206 -7.12 -5.49 -23.49
CA LEU A 206 -7.35 -6.88 -23.05
C LEU A 206 -6.39 -7.31 -21.94
N LYS A 207 -5.23 -6.71 -21.87
CA LYS A 207 -4.26 -6.95 -20.80
C LYS A 207 -4.52 -6.09 -19.55
N GLY A 208 -5.21 -4.95 -19.69
CA GLY A 208 -5.51 -4.02 -18.60
C GLY A 208 -4.36 -3.09 -18.19
N VAL A 209 -3.13 -3.26 -18.73
CA VAL A 209 -1.95 -2.41 -18.50
C VAL A 209 -1.15 -2.22 -19.78
N GLY A 210 -0.35 -1.16 -19.85
CA GLY A 210 0.51 -0.89 -20.99
C GLY A 210 1.49 -2.03 -21.28
N LEU A 211 1.79 -2.24 -22.55
CA LEU A 211 2.79 -3.19 -23.01
C LEU A 211 4.18 -2.53 -23.04
N ASN A 212 5.19 -3.28 -22.62
CA ASN A 212 6.59 -2.92 -22.73
C ASN A 212 7.43 -4.17 -23.05
N GLU A 213 8.71 -4.00 -23.36
CA GLU A 213 9.61 -5.10 -23.74
C GLU A 213 9.67 -6.23 -22.73
N THR A 214 9.52 -5.93 -21.43
CA THR A 214 9.60 -6.91 -20.36
C THR A 214 8.31 -7.69 -20.13
N ASN A 215 7.15 -7.11 -20.44
CA ASN A 215 5.85 -7.72 -20.13
C ASN A 215 5.12 -8.33 -21.34
N VAL A 216 5.50 -7.96 -22.59
CA VAL A 216 4.94 -8.61 -23.79
C VAL A 216 5.07 -10.14 -23.77
N PRO A 217 6.24 -10.73 -23.40
CA PRO A 217 6.38 -12.18 -23.34
C PRO A 217 5.52 -12.84 -22.26
N LYS A 218 5.05 -12.08 -21.27
CA LYS A 218 4.28 -12.54 -20.12
C LYS A 218 2.77 -12.27 -20.27
N LEU A 219 2.26 -12.13 -21.50
CA LEU A 219 0.83 -11.96 -21.74
C LEU A 219 0.05 -13.13 -21.14
N GLU A 220 -0.83 -12.84 -20.18
CA GLU A 220 -1.68 -13.85 -19.53
C GLU A 220 -2.99 -14.07 -20.30
N SER A 221 -3.50 -13.04 -20.97
CA SER A 221 -4.72 -13.12 -21.75
C SER A 221 -4.52 -13.90 -23.06
N ASP A 222 -5.20 -15.02 -23.22
CA ASP A 222 -5.15 -15.82 -24.44
C ASP A 222 -5.72 -15.07 -25.65
N PHE A 223 -6.68 -14.17 -25.43
CA PHE A 223 -7.19 -13.27 -26.47
C PHE A 223 -6.14 -12.26 -26.92
N ALA A 224 -5.40 -11.67 -25.99
CA ALA A 224 -4.31 -10.78 -26.34
C ALA A 224 -3.20 -11.51 -27.13
N LYS A 225 -2.85 -12.74 -26.71
CA LYS A 225 -1.89 -13.59 -27.45
C LYS A 225 -2.38 -13.92 -28.85
N ALA A 226 -3.64 -14.30 -28.99
CA ALA A 226 -4.24 -14.61 -30.30
C ALA A 226 -4.21 -13.41 -31.24
N LEU A 227 -4.57 -12.21 -30.75
CA LEU A 227 -4.53 -10.99 -31.50
C LEU A 227 -3.10 -10.54 -31.86
N MET A 228 -2.10 -10.89 -31.05
CA MET A 228 -0.69 -10.64 -31.40
C MET A 228 -0.22 -11.54 -32.56
N ILE A 229 -0.79 -12.73 -32.69
CA ILE A 229 -0.48 -13.67 -33.77
C ILE A 229 -1.21 -13.28 -35.04
N ASP A 230 -2.52 -12.99 -34.95
CA ASP A 230 -3.35 -12.63 -36.09
C ASP A 230 -4.36 -11.52 -35.75
N HIS A 231 -4.07 -10.31 -36.19
CA HIS A 231 -4.91 -9.13 -35.95
C HIS A 231 -6.29 -9.23 -36.63
N ARG A 232 -6.47 -10.09 -37.65
CA ARG A 232 -7.77 -10.32 -38.31
C ARG A 232 -8.82 -10.91 -37.37
N LEU A 233 -8.37 -11.51 -36.26
CA LEU A 233 -9.25 -12.04 -35.23
C LEU A 233 -10.08 -10.96 -34.51
N LEU A 234 -9.74 -9.66 -34.68
CA LEU A 234 -10.64 -8.58 -34.23
C LEU A 234 -12.03 -8.66 -34.87
N SER A 235 -12.16 -9.26 -36.05
CA SER A 235 -13.44 -9.46 -36.74
C SER A 235 -14.19 -10.72 -36.25
N ASP A 236 -13.57 -11.55 -35.41
CA ASP A 236 -14.20 -12.74 -34.87
C ASP A 236 -15.32 -12.37 -33.88
N PRO A 237 -16.56 -12.91 -34.05
CA PRO A 237 -17.71 -12.55 -33.23
C PRO A 237 -17.51 -12.84 -31.74
N PHE A 238 -16.75 -13.87 -31.39
CA PHE A 238 -16.51 -14.23 -30.00
C PHE A 238 -15.53 -13.24 -29.34
N ILE A 239 -14.47 -12.84 -30.05
CA ILE A 239 -13.54 -11.82 -29.58
C ILE A 239 -14.24 -10.47 -29.45
N GLN A 240 -15.05 -10.09 -30.44
CA GLN A 240 -15.85 -8.85 -30.37
C GLN A 240 -16.78 -8.82 -29.16
N LYS A 241 -17.47 -9.94 -28.88
CA LYS A 241 -18.34 -10.06 -27.71
C LYS A 241 -17.56 -9.91 -26.40
N THR A 242 -16.38 -10.51 -26.32
CA THR A 242 -15.49 -10.40 -25.15
C THR A 242 -15.02 -8.98 -24.93
N VAL A 243 -14.52 -8.32 -25.99
CA VAL A 243 -14.08 -6.93 -25.96
C VAL A 243 -15.24 -6.01 -25.55
N TYR A 244 -16.43 -6.19 -26.14
CA TYR A 244 -17.62 -5.42 -25.77
C TYR A 244 -17.98 -5.56 -24.28
N GLN A 245 -17.91 -6.77 -23.74
CA GLN A 245 -18.20 -7.00 -22.32
C GLN A 245 -17.17 -6.27 -21.41
N LEU A 246 -15.90 -6.30 -21.79
CA LEU A 246 -14.85 -5.61 -21.05
C LEU A 246 -15.00 -4.08 -21.13
N ILE A 247 -15.34 -3.55 -22.31
CA ILE A 247 -15.66 -2.12 -22.49
C ILE A 247 -16.81 -1.71 -21.57
N ARG A 248 -17.87 -2.53 -21.51
CA ARG A 248 -19.02 -2.27 -20.64
C ARG A 248 -18.63 -2.27 -19.17
N ASN A 249 -17.81 -3.21 -18.75
CA ASN A 249 -17.28 -3.26 -17.39
C ASN A 249 -16.45 -2.00 -17.10
N ARG A 250 -15.57 -1.61 -18.01
CA ARG A 250 -14.74 -0.42 -17.87
C ARG A 250 -15.55 0.87 -17.75
N ILE A 251 -16.61 1.01 -18.54
CA ILE A 251 -17.55 2.13 -18.43
C ILE A 251 -18.23 2.14 -17.06
N ASN A 252 -18.66 0.98 -16.56
CA ASN A 252 -19.31 0.88 -15.26
C ASN A 252 -18.33 1.22 -14.12
N GLU A 253 -17.08 0.79 -14.21
CA GLU A 253 -16.02 1.16 -13.26
C GLU A 253 -15.76 2.67 -13.28
N THR A 254 -15.68 3.28 -14.46
CA THR A 254 -15.49 4.73 -14.60
C THR A 254 -16.66 5.52 -13.99
N LYS A 255 -17.91 5.03 -14.14
CA LYS A 255 -19.10 5.66 -13.53
C LYS A 255 -19.08 5.68 -12.01
N VAL A 256 -18.38 4.77 -11.38
CA VAL A 256 -18.19 4.72 -9.92
C VAL A 256 -16.86 5.32 -9.45
N GLY A 257 -16.20 6.07 -10.33
CA GLY A 257 -14.99 6.85 -9.99
C GLY A 257 -13.66 6.09 -10.13
N VAL A 258 -13.64 4.90 -10.74
CA VAL A 258 -12.39 4.22 -11.08
C VAL A 258 -11.87 4.77 -12.39
N ILE A 259 -11.03 5.79 -12.31
CA ILE A 259 -10.46 6.53 -13.45
C ILE A 259 -8.95 6.24 -13.50
N ASP A 260 -8.44 5.85 -14.65
CA ASP A 260 -7.00 5.65 -14.82
C ASP A 260 -6.26 6.98 -14.95
N VAL A 261 -5.28 7.16 -14.09
CA VAL A 261 -4.40 8.32 -14.11
C VAL A 261 -2.94 7.91 -14.22
N HIS A 262 -2.11 8.81 -14.73
CA HIS A 262 -0.66 8.65 -14.65
C HIS A 262 -0.22 8.87 -13.20
N GLY A 263 0.37 7.84 -12.61
CA GLY A 263 0.81 7.88 -11.22
C GLY A 263 0.91 6.51 -10.59
N ASN A 264 1.21 6.51 -9.31
CA ASN A 264 1.35 5.32 -8.49
C ASN A 264 0.69 5.51 -7.14
N TYR A 265 0.30 4.40 -6.51
CA TYR A 265 0.04 4.42 -5.08
C TYR A 265 1.37 4.48 -4.33
N SER A 266 1.52 5.47 -3.50
CA SER A 266 2.62 5.60 -2.56
C SER A 266 2.07 5.55 -1.14
N ILE A 267 2.84 5.01 -0.21
CA ILE A 267 2.52 5.08 1.20
C ILE A 267 3.13 6.38 1.72
N VAL A 268 2.29 7.23 2.28
CA VAL A 268 2.77 8.36 3.07
C VAL A 268 3.11 7.80 4.44
N SER A 269 4.37 7.77 4.77
CA SER A 269 4.87 7.33 6.08
C SER A 269 5.37 8.52 6.87
N GLY A 270 5.41 8.40 8.19
CA GLY A 270 6.20 9.27 9.03
C GLY A 270 7.68 9.19 8.66
N ASP A 271 8.45 10.11 9.16
CA ASP A 271 9.89 10.09 9.04
C ASP A 271 10.46 8.86 9.78
N PRO A 272 11.17 7.93 9.10
CA PRO A 272 11.76 6.78 9.77
C PRO A 272 12.76 7.18 10.87
N TYR A 273 13.37 8.36 10.77
CA TYR A 273 14.23 8.90 11.80
C TYR A 273 13.51 9.19 13.12
N SER A 274 12.21 9.42 13.12
CA SER A 274 11.45 9.65 14.34
C SER A 274 11.10 8.37 15.10
N LEU A 275 11.30 7.20 14.51
CA LEU A 275 11.12 5.89 15.15
C LEU A 275 12.42 5.31 15.73
N CYS A 276 13.54 5.88 15.39
CA CYS A 276 14.88 5.48 15.84
C CYS A 276 15.48 6.48 16.90
#